data_677377c5a2a7f474b10d5e27c0a8cc4a
#
_entry.id   677377c5a2a7f474b10d5e27c0a8cc4a
#
_cell.length_a   1.000
_cell.length_b   1.000
_cell.length_c   1.000
_cell.angle_alpha   90.00
_cell.angle_beta   90.00
_cell.angle_gamma   90.00
#
_symmetry.space_group_name_H-M   'P 1'
#
loop_
_entity.id
_entity.type
_entity.pdbx_description
1 polymer ?
#
loop_
_entity_poly.entity_id
_entity_poly.type
_entity_poly.pdbx_seq_one_letter_code
_entity_poly.pdbx_strand_id
1 'polypeptide(L)'
;PKSKYYDWYEWKQWPLPDVSSMNDYKPIDYYECWWGYGHMPNLNFDYNEANPSENSIKDISLANPHWDVVNYVLDVGEYWISDMNLDGFRLDVPNEVPFWFWKLFRERIKSIKPDAYLVGELWSNAVDWVNDDYFDAVMNYAYFKDPVMRFFNSRQCNAKAFDRDLKQGLLSYPVQATQVMMNLIDSHDTFRYLETCNGDISKLEMAVLFQMMYVGTPHVWYGDEVGMMGGHDPDCRRPFDWNYSQDPIKVSLQNHYKKLIQ
;
A
#
# COMPACT_ATOMS: atom_id res chain seq x y z
N PRO A 1 -35.28 11.23 -10.47
CA PRO A 1 -34.16 12.09 -10.92
C PRO A 1 -32.83 11.42 -10.55
N LYS A 2 -31.87 11.39 -11.48
CA LYS A 2 -30.54 10.86 -11.22
C LYS A 2 -29.80 11.83 -10.29
N SER A 3 -29.00 11.31 -9.35
CA SER A 3 -28.04 12.11 -8.62
C SER A 3 -27.04 12.76 -9.61
N LYS A 4 -26.48 13.91 -9.28
CA LYS A 4 -25.39 14.52 -10.08
C LYS A 4 -24.11 13.67 -10.10
N TYR A 5 -23.98 12.71 -9.18
CA TYR A 5 -22.85 11.80 -9.07
C TYR A 5 -23.15 10.41 -9.60
N TYR A 6 -24.26 10.24 -10.33
CA TYR A 6 -24.67 8.89 -10.73
C TYR A 6 -23.65 8.24 -11.66
N ASP A 7 -23.04 8.98 -12.56
CA ASP A 7 -22.07 8.55 -13.56
C ASP A 7 -20.62 8.45 -13.02
N TRP A 8 -20.44 8.82 -11.75
CA TRP A 8 -19.14 8.63 -11.05
C TRP A 8 -18.83 7.16 -10.77
N TYR A 9 -19.81 6.29 -10.97
CA TYR A 9 -19.70 4.85 -10.71
C TYR A 9 -19.93 4.05 -11.99
N GLU A 10 -19.37 2.89 -12.09
CA GLU A 10 -19.49 1.99 -13.23
C GLU A 10 -20.72 1.11 -13.09
N TRP A 11 -21.80 1.46 -13.80
CA TRP A 11 -23.06 0.76 -13.77
C TRP A 11 -23.11 -0.35 -14.83
N LYS A 12 -23.40 -1.60 -14.41
CA LYS A 12 -23.73 -2.72 -15.30
C LYS A 12 -25.17 -2.65 -15.77
N GLN A 13 -26.05 -2.12 -14.89
CA GLN A 13 -27.47 -1.98 -15.17
C GLN A 13 -28.03 -0.69 -14.55
N TRP A 14 -28.70 0.11 -15.38
CA TRP A 14 -29.44 1.29 -14.97
C TRP A 14 -30.74 1.45 -15.76
N PRO A 15 -31.90 1.80 -15.13
CA PRO A 15 -32.05 2.08 -13.68
C PRO A 15 -31.97 0.81 -12.84
N LEU A 16 -31.57 0.99 -11.57
CA LEU A 16 -31.61 -0.12 -10.62
C LEU A 16 -33.05 -0.61 -10.44
N PRO A 17 -33.30 -1.93 -10.33
CA PRO A 17 -34.57 -2.47 -9.95
C PRO A 17 -34.93 -2.07 -8.50
N ASP A 18 -36.21 -2.21 -8.15
CA ASP A 18 -36.59 -2.08 -6.73
C ASP A 18 -36.07 -3.28 -5.94
N VAL A 19 -34.94 -3.06 -5.25
CA VAL A 19 -34.22 -4.09 -4.46
C VAL A 19 -34.88 -4.35 -3.09
N SER A 20 -35.83 -3.52 -2.67
CA SER A 20 -36.47 -3.62 -1.35
C SER A 20 -37.26 -4.93 -1.16
N SER A 21 -37.63 -5.58 -2.26
CA SER A 21 -38.37 -6.86 -2.29
C SER A 21 -37.52 -8.06 -2.70
N MET A 22 -36.21 -7.86 -2.97
CA MET A 22 -35.31 -8.92 -3.47
C MET A 22 -34.61 -9.62 -2.30
N ASN A 23 -34.92 -10.93 -2.13
CA ASN A 23 -34.21 -11.74 -1.12
C ASN A 23 -32.75 -12.07 -1.47
N ASP A 24 -32.41 -12.01 -2.76
CA ASP A 24 -31.08 -12.40 -3.30
C ASP A 24 -30.36 -11.24 -3.99
N TYR A 25 -30.56 -9.99 -3.50
CA TYR A 25 -29.86 -8.84 -4.06
C TYR A 25 -28.34 -8.95 -3.89
N LYS A 26 -27.63 -8.90 -5.01
CA LYS A 26 -26.17 -8.83 -5.03
C LYS A 26 -25.74 -7.54 -5.73
N PRO A 27 -25.13 -6.60 -5.01
CA PRO A 27 -24.66 -5.33 -5.60
C PRO A 27 -23.83 -5.50 -6.86
N ILE A 28 -22.94 -6.48 -6.88
CA ILE A 28 -22.05 -6.83 -8.00
C ILE A 28 -22.80 -7.14 -9.32
N ASP A 29 -24.08 -7.47 -9.28
CA ASP A 29 -24.87 -7.70 -10.50
C ASP A 29 -25.29 -6.38 -11.18
N TYR A 30 -25.18 -5.23 -10.47
CA TYR A 30 -25.70 -3.93 -10.91
C TYR A 30 -24.62 -2.87 -11.15
N TYR A 31 -23.46 -2.98 -10.46
CA TYR A 31 -22.34 -2.07 -10.63
C TYR A 31 -21.01 -2.77 -10.38
N GLU A 32 -19.94 -2.23 -10.92
CA GLU A 32 -18.58 -2.75 -10.66
C GLU A 32 -18.18 -2.45 -9.22
N CYS A 33 -17.59 -3.46 -8.59
CA CYS A 33 -17.14 -3.41 -7.21
C CYS A 33 -15.69 -3.87 -7.11
N TRP A 34 -14.93 -3.23 -6.25
CA TRP A 34 -13.57 -3.64 -5.95
C TRP A 34 -13.54 -5.11 -5.48
N TRP A 35 -12.91 -5.98 -6.28
CA TRP A 35 -12.80 -7.43 -6.07
C TRP A 35 -14.13 -8.14 -5.72
N GLY A 36 -15.23 -7.62 -6.19
CA GLY A 36 -16.57 -8.18 -5.93
C GLY A 36 -17.17 -7.86 -4.56
N TYR A 37 -16.52 -6.99 -3.77
CA TYR A 37 -17.09 -6.51 -2.51
C TYR A 37 -18.19 -5.48 -2.76
N GLY A 38 -19.45 -5.92 -2.71
CA GLY A 38 -20.62 -5.13 -3.11
C GLY A 38 -20.84 -3.81 -2.38
N HIS A 39 -20.18 -3.59 -1.26
CA HIS A 39 -20.20 -2.32 -0.50
C HIS A 39 -19.07 -1.37 -0.89
N MET A 40 -18.22 -1.75 -1.87
CA MET A 40 -17.09 -0.96 -2.36
C MET A 40 -17.21 -0.73 -3.88
N PRO A 41 -18.14 0.14 -4.32
CA PRO A 41 -18.32 0.43 -5.74
C PRO A 41 -17.10 1.15 -6.32
N ASN A 42 -16.69 0.78 -7.53
CA ASN A 42 -15.61 1.42 -8.25
C ASN A 42 -15.98 2.83 -8.71
N LEU A 43 -15.05 3.76 -8.57
CA LEU A 43 -15.14 5.06 -9.22
C LEU A 43 -14.77 4.91 -10.70
N ASN A 44 -15.55 5.53 -11.55
CA ASN A 44 -15.33 5.55 -13.00
C ASN A 44 -14.29 6.61 -13.38
N PHE A 45 -13.03 6.23 -13.47
CA PHE A 45 -11.96 7.12 -13.93
C PHE A 45 -11.92 7.23 -15.46
N ASP A 46 -12.29 6.16 -16.17
CA ASP A 46 -12.12 6.05 -17.61
C ASP A 46 -13.27 5.26 -18.23
N TYR A 47 -14.04 5.89 -19.12
CA TYR A 47 -15.16 5.23 -19.81
C TYR A 47 -14.73 4.12 -20.79
N ASN A 48 -13.44 4.03 -21.11
CA ASN A 48 -12.88 2.96 -21.96
C ASN A 48 -12.42 1.73 -21.14
N GLU A 49 -12.23 1.88 -19.82
CA GLU A 49 -11.79 0.81 -18.93
C GLU A 49 -12.90 0.49 -17.89
N ALA A 50 -13.79 -0.44 -18.25
CA ALA A 50 -14.86 -0.89 -17.37
C ALA A 50 -14.37 -1.76 -16.20
N ASN A 51 -13.13 -2.26 -16.25
CA ASN A 51 -12.54 -3.08 -15.20
C ASN A 51 -11.20 -2.49 -14.76
N PRO A 52 -11.13 -1.82 -13.59
CA PRO A 52 -9.91 -1.21 -13.09
C PRO A 52 -8.74 -2.20 -12.93
N SER A 53 -9.02 -3.48 -12.67
CA SER A 53 -7.96 -4.50 -12.53
C SER A 53 -7.29 -4.88 -13.86
N GLU A 54 -7.88 -4.52 -15.00
CA GLU A 54 -7.31 -4.70 -16.34
C GLU A 54 -6.62 -3.44 -16.85
N ASN A 55 -6.35 -2.52 -15.99
CA ASN A 55 -5.88 -1.18 -16.21
C ASN A 55 -4.53 -1.13 -16.93
N SER A 56 -4.56 -1.09 -18.25
CA SER A 56 -3.37 -1.16 -19.11
C SER A 56 -3.05 0.15 -19.83
N ILE A 57 -3.99 1.11 -19.84
CA ILE A 57 -3.81 2.37 -20.58
C ILE A 57 -2.82 3.27 -19.85
N LYS A 58 -1.63 3.43 -20.46
CA LYS A 58 -0.57 4.32 -19.98
C LYS A 58 -0.64 5.70 -20.60
N ASP A 59 -1.10 5.79 -21.84
CA ASP A 59 -1.20 7.03 -22.61
C ASP A 59 -2.63 7.58 -22.53
N ILE A 60 -2.79 8.74 -21.92
CA ILE A 60 -4.09 9.42 -21.76
C ILE A 60 -4.78 9.71 -23.10
N SER A 61 -4.04 9.80 -24.20
CA SER A 61 -4.62 10.00 -25.54
C SER A 61 -5.46 8.81 -26.01
N LEU A 62 -5.27 7.63 -25.40
CA LEU A 62 -6.03 6.41 -25.65
C LEU A 62 -7.18 6.21 -24.66
N ALA A 63 -7.24 7.03 -23.62
CA ALA A 63 -8.26 7.01 -22.58
C ALA A 63 -9.48 7.85 -22.96
N ASN A 64 -10.56 7.65 -22.22
CA ASN A 64 -11.75 8.51 -22.24
C ASN A 64 -12.08 8.96 -20.79
N PRO A 65 -11.29 9.90 -20.23
CA PRO A 65 -11.35 10.23 -18.82
C PRO A 65 -12.70 10.80 -18.38
N HIS A 66 -13.17 10.36 -17.23
CA HIS A 66 -14.28 11.02 -16.52
C HIS A 66 -13.72 12.20 -15.72
N TRP A 67 -13.63 13.36 -16.35
CA TRP A 67 -12.93 14.53 -15.81
C TRP A 67 -13.48 15.02 -14.46
N ASP A 68 -14.76 14.83 -14.17
CA ASP A 68 -15.32 15.22 -12.86
C ASP A 68 -14.76 14.35 -11.73
N VAL A 69 -14.62 13.05 -11.94
CA VAL A 69 -13.99 12.12 -10.99
C VAL A 69 -12.49 12.40 -10.89
N VAL A 70 -11.82 12.50 -12.03
CA VAL A 70 -10.37 12.75 -12.11
C VAL A 70 -10.00 14.02 -11.36
N ASN A 71 -10.64 15.15 -11.70
CA ASN A 71 -10.35 16.44 -11.08
C ASN A 71 -10.67 16.43 -9.58
N TYR A 72 -11.77 15.80 -9.16
CA TYR A 72 -12.10 15.68 -7.74
C TYR A 72 -10.98 15.00 -6.94
N VAL A 73 -10.45 13.86 -7.44
CA VAL A 73 -9.39 13.13 -6.74
C VAL A 73 -8.06 13.89 -6.78
N LEU A 74 -7.75 14.57 -7.90
CA LEU A 74 -6.59 15.45 -7.98
C LEU A 74 -6.67 16.62 -6.99
N ASP A 75 -7.83 17.26 -6.89
CA ASP A 75 -8.07 18.37 -5.95
C ASP A 75 -7.97 17.91 -4.48
N VAL A 76 -8.42 16.70 -4.16
CA VAL A 76 -8.21 16.09 -2.83
C VAL A 76 -6.72 15.94 -2.54
N GLY A 77 -5.94 15.42 -3.49
CA GLY A 77 -4.48 15.30 -3.33
C GLY A 77 -3.81 16.68 -3.14
N GLU A 78 -4.18 17.65 -3.95
CA GLU A 78 -3.68 19.04 -3.84
C GLU A 78 -3.99 19.65 -2.48
N TYR A 79 -5.25 19.55 -2.00
CA TYR A 79 -5.67 20.07 -0.70
C TYR A 79 -4.79 19.52 0.45
N TRP A 80 -4.52 18.21 0.46
CA TRP A 80 -3.72 17.62 1.52
C TRP A 80 -2.26 18.04 1.47
N ILE A 81 -1.69 18.25 0.28
CA ILE A 81 -0.30 18.71 0.12
C ILE A 81 -0.17 20.21 0.40
N SER A 82 -1.06 21.05 -0.15
CA SER A 82 -0.93 22.51 -0.09
C SER A 82 -1.47 23.07 1.23
N ASP A 83 -2.73 22.74 1.58
CA ASP A 83 -3.42 23.33 2.71
C ASP A 83 -3.06 22.65 4.04
N MET A 84 -2.91 21.31 4.03
CA MET A 84 -2.56 20.51 5.21
C MET A 84 -1.06 20.27 5.34
N ASN A 85 -0.27 20.66 4.33
CA ASN A 85 1.19 20.56 4.31
C ASN A 85 1.72 19.13 4.59
N LEU A 86 1.08 18.13 4.01
CA LEU A 86 1.58 16.74 4.10
C LEU A 86 2.89 16.57 3.33
N ASP A 87 3.69 15.56 3.72
CA ASP A 87 4.97 15.25 3.08
C ASP A 87 4.86 14.23 1.94
N GLY A 88 3.66 13.68 1.73
CA GLY A 88 3.43 12.72 0.65
C GLY A 88 2.21 11.84 0.88
N PHE A 89 2.13 10.75 0.12
CA PHE A 89 1.02 9.80 0.16
C PHE A 89 1.51 8.36 0.09
N ARG A 90 0.88 7.51 0.87
CA ARG A 90 0.79 6.07 0.58
C ARG A 90 -0.50 5.85 -0.21
N LEU A 91 -0.37 5.30 -1.40
CA LEU A 91 -1.45 5.13 -2.36
C LEU A 91 -1.91 3.68 -2.32
N ASP A 92 -3.16 3.50 -1.91
CA ASP A 92 -3.82 2.22 -1.71
C ASP A 92 -4.13 1.56 -3.06
N VAL A 93 -3.78 0.29 -3.22
CA VAL A 93 -4.12 -0.54 -4.39
C VAL A 93 -4.03 0.21 -5.73
N PRO A 94 -2.92 0.87 -6.06
CA PRO A 94 -2.84 1.75 -7.22
C PRO A 94 -3.03 1.04 -8.55
N ASN A 95 -2.86 -0.27 -8.60
CA ASN A 95 -3.13 -1.09 -9.77
C ASN A 95 -4.62 -1.20 -10.13
N GLU A 96 -5.52 -0.77 -9.25
CA GLU A 96 -6.95 -0.68 -9.50
C GLU A 96 -7.38 0.71 -10.04
N VAL A 97 -6.44 1.60 -10.33
CA VAL A 97 -6.68 2.93 -10.88
C VAL A 97 -5.81 3.12 -12.12
N PRO A 98 -6.29 3.79 -13.21
CA PRO A 98 -5.56 3.91 -14.47
C PRO A 98 -4.13 4.46 -14.34
N PHE A 99 -3.17 3.85 -15.05
CA PHE A 99 -1.78 4.33 -15.09
C PHE A 99 -1.69 5.81 -15.48
N TRP A 100 -2.43 6.23 -16.52
CA TRP A 100 -2.44 7.62 -16.97
C TRP A 100 -2.90 8.59 -15.88
N PHE A 101 -3.82 8.17 -14.98
CA PHE A 101 -4.26 8.98 -13.84
C PHE A 101 -3.11 9.22 -12.85
N TRP A 102 -2.32 8.19 -12.53
CA TRP A 102 -1.20 8.34 -11.59
C TRP A 102 -0.13 9.27 -12.12
N LYS A 103 0.06 9.32 -13.44
CA LYS A 103 0.94 10.32 -14.07
C LYS A 103 0.44 11.73 -13.81
N LEU A 104 -0.84 12.02 -14.05
CA LEU A 104 -1.44 13.31 -13.74
C LEU A 104 -1.36 13.64 -12.24
N PHE A 105 -1.62 12.66 -11.38
CA PHE A 105 -1.53 12.82 -9.94
C PHE A 105 -0.12 13.22 -9.52
N ARG A 106 0.90 12.48 -10.00
CA ARG A 106 2.29 12.82 -9.74
C ARG A 106 2.64 14.21 -10.23
N GLU A 107 2.30 14.56 -11.46
CA GLU A 107 2.56 15.88 -12.03
C GLU A 107 1.94 17.00 -11.18
N ARG A 108 0.69 16.83 -10.75
CA ARG A 108 0.00 17.81 -9.89
C ARG A 108 0.69 17.94 -8.54
N ILE A 109 0.95 16.84 -7.85
CA ILE A 109 1.55 16.86 -6.51
C ILE A 109 2.98 17.41 -6.53
N LYS A 110 3.82 16.92 -7.47
CA LYS A 110 5.22 17.36 -7.58
C LYS A 110 5.36 18.81 -8.06
N SER A 111 4.38 19.36 -8.76
CA SER A 111 4.37 20.80 -9.11
C SER A 111 4.17 21.69 -7.89
N ILE A 112 3.50 21.22 -6.85
CA ILE A 112 3.24 21.94 -5.60
C ILE A 112 4.38 21.71 -4.61
N LYS A 113 4.74 20.45 -4.40
CA LYS A 113 5.78 20.02 -3.46
C LYS A 113 6.71 19.00 -4.16
N PRO A 114 7.82 19.45 -4.77
CA PRO A 114 8.70 18.60 -5.56
C PRO A 114 9.30 17.39 -4.80
N ASP A 115 9.46 17.54 -3.48
CA ASP A 115 10.00 16.54 -2.58
C ASP A 115 8.91 15.67 -1.90
N ALA A 116 7.62 15.86 -2.25
CA ALA A 116 6.55 15.00 -1.73
C ALA A 116 6.82 13.52 -2.06
N TYR A 117 6.70 12.65 -1.05
CA TYR A 117 6.98 11.22 -1.20
C TYR A 117 5.74 10.45 -1.63
N LEU A 118 5.79 9.82 -2.82
CA LEU A 118 4.70 9.03 -3.38
C LEU A 118 5.04 7.54 -3.33
N VAL A 119 4.33 6.79 -2.50
CA VAL A 119 4.54 5.35 -2.26
C VAL A 119 3.32 4.56 -2.69
N GLY A 120 3.49 3.66 -3.66
CA GLY A 120 2.42 2.74 -4.07
C GLY A 120 2.37 1.48 -3.20
N GLU A 121 1.16 1.00 -2.88
CA GLU A 121 0.99 -0.32 -2.30
C GLU A 121 0.91 -1.37 -3.40
N LEU A 122 2.01 -2.05 -3.66
CA LEU A 122 2.10 -3.13 -4.63
C LEU A 122 2.81 -4.33 -4.01
N TRP A 123 2.14 -5.48 -4.04
CA TRP A 123 2.59 -6.69 -3.34
C TRP A 123 3.60 -7.53 -4.10
N SER A 124 3.68 -7.33 -5.41
CA SER A 124 4.56 -8.08 -6.31
C SER A 124 5.65 -7.19 -6.91
N ASN A 125 6.30 -7.66 -7.98
CA ASN A 125 7.22 -6.83 -8.75
C ASN A 125 6.50 -5.59 -9.30
N ALA A 126 6.99 -4.42 -8.95
CA ALA A 126 6.39 -3.13 -9.27
C ALA A 126 7.27 -2.27 -10.19
N VAL A 127 8.14 -2.89 -10.99
CA VAL A 127 9.11 -2.16 -11.84
C VAL A 127 8.43 -1.18 -12.80
N ASP A 128 7.25 -1.50 -13.30
CA ASP A 128 6.48 -0.61 -14.18
C ASP A 128 5.91 0.63 -13.47
N TRP A 129 5.85 0.60 -12.14
CA TRP A 129 5.26 1.63 -11.31
C TRP A 129 6.28 2.58 -10.65
N VAL A 130 7.54 2.15 -10.59
CA VAL A 130 8.61 2.90 -9.89
C VAL A 130 9.50 3.57 -10.91
N ASN A 131 9.14 4.79 -11.28
CA ASN A 131 9.84 5.61 -12.25
C ASN A 131 9.41 7.08 -12.13
N ASP A 132 9.92 7.95 -13.01
CA ASP A 132 9.62 9.38 -12.99
C ASP A 132 8.17 9.72 -13.38
N ASP A 133 7.40 8.78 -13.94
CA ASP A 133 6.01 8.99 -14.32
C ASP A 133 5.00 8.69 -13.19
N TYR A 134 5.33 7.78 -12.23
CA TYR A 134 4.34 7.31 -11.25
C TYR A 134 4.80 7.48 -9.81
N PHE A 135 5.52 6.52 -9.22
CA PHE A 135 5.85 6.52 -7.80
C PHE A 135 7.34 6.63 -7.53
N ASP A 136 7.70 7.28 -6.42
CA ASP A 136 9.08 7.33 -5.96
C ASP A 136 9.53 5.97 -5.41
N ALA A 137 8.59 5.23 -4.81
CA ALA A 137 8.81 3.93 -4.20
C ALA A 137 7.51 3.11 -4.10
N VAL A 138 7.66 1.88 -3.64
CA VAL A 138 6.52 1.05 -3.21
C VAL A 138 6.77 0.48 -1.82
N MET A 139 5.71 -0.01 -1.19
CA MET A 139 5.80 -0.89 -0.02
C MET A 139 6.51 -2.17 -0.46
N ASN A 140 7.73 -2.40 0.03
CA ASN A 140 8.67 -3.40 -0.50
C ASN A 140 8.38 -4.82 0.02
N TYR A 141 7.19 -5.34 -0.35
CA TYR A 141 6.78 -6.70 0.01
C TYR A 141 7.66 -7.75 -0.67
N ALA A 142 7.75 -7.71 -2.01
CA ALA A 142 8.36 -8.76 -2.80
C ALA A 142 9.88 -8.92 -2.59
N TYR A 143 10.59 -7.79 -2.46
CA TYR A 143 12.07 -7.81 -2.44
C TYR A 143 12.69 -7.44 -1.08
N PHE A 144 11.87 -7.18 -0.07
CA PHE A 144 12.34 -6.99 1.30
C PHE A 144 11.58 -7.86 2.31
N LYS A 145 10.26 -7.63 2.49
CA LYS A 145 9.47 -8.34 3.50
C LYS A 145 9.56 -9.86 3.32
N ASP A 146 9.28 -10.36 2.13
CA ASP A 146 9.24 -11.79 1.86
C ASP A 146 10.61 -12.48 1.98
N PRO A 147 11.73 -11.92 1.47
CA PRO A 147 13.06 -12.41 1.75
C PRO A 147 13.41 -12.44 3.25
N VAL A 148 13.13 -11.35 3.97
CA VAL A 148 13.38 -11.23 5.43
C VAL A 148 12.59 -12.31 6.18
N MET A 149 11.31 -12.48 5.86
CA MET A 149 10.46 -13.51 6.46
C MET A 149 11.02 -14.91 6.21
N ARG A 150 11.41 -15.22 4.97
CA ARG A 150 11.96 -16.55 4.61
C ARG A 150 13.29 -16.86 5.26
N PHE A 151 14.13 -15.85 5.47
CA PHE A 151 15.46 -16.03 6.02
C PHE A 151 15.48 -16.04 7.55
N PHE A 152 15.00 -14.96 8.19
CA PHE A 152 15.12 -14.81 9.64
C PHE A 152 14.04 -15.57 10.42
N ASN A 153 12.82 -15.68 9.88
CA ASN A 153 11.73 -16.33 10.59
C ASN A 153 11.61 -17.81 10.24
N SER A 154 11.21 -18.15 9.00
CA SER A 154 10.83 -19.50 8.62
C SER A 154 12.03 -20.40 8.25
N ARG A 155 13.22 -19.83 8.06
CA ARG A 155 14.45 -20.52 7.63
C ARG A 155 14.28 -21.34 6.35
N GLN A 156 13.42 -20.87 5.44
CA GLN A 156 13.12 -21.53 4.16
C GLN A 156 14.17 -21.26 3.08
N CYS A 157 15.11 -20.36 3.31
CA CYS A 157 16.21 -20.09 2.38
C CYS A 157 17.54 -19.98 3.11
N ASN A 158 18.62 -20.26 2.40
CA ASN A 158 19.98 -20.03 2.89
C ASN A 158 20.47 -18.62 2.57
N ALA A 159 21.61 -18.20 3.13
CA ALA A 159 22.17 -16.87 2.95
C ALA A 159 22.40 -16.50 1.47
N LYS A 160 22.78 -17.47 0.61
CA LYS A 160 23.01 -17.23 -0.82
C LYS A 160 21.70 -16.91 -1.55
N ALA A 161 20.62 -17.61 -1.22
CA ALA A 161 19.31 -17.34 -1.80
C ALA A 161 18.74 -16.01 -1.29
N PHE A 162 18.91 -15.70 -0.01
CA PHE A 162 18.54 -14.43 0.59
C PHE A 162 19.25 -13.24 -0.10
N ASP A 163 20.58 -13.30 -0.23
CA ASP A 163 21.38 -12.28 -0.91
C ASP A 163 20.95 -12.10 -2.38
N ARG A 164 20.70 -13.20 -3.08
CA ARG A 164 20.19 -13.14 -4.47
C ARG A 164 18.87 -12.41 -4.57
N ASP A 165 17.92 -12.71 -3.70
CA ASP A 165 16.56 -12.16 -3.76
C ASP A 165 16.58 -10.64 -3.43
N LEU A 166 17.40 -10.23 -2.46
CA LEU A 166 17.64 -8.81 -2.17
C LEU A 166 18.31 -8.08 -3.33
N LYS A 167 19.35 -8.66 -3.93
CA LYS A 167 20.03 -8.09 -5.10
C LYS A 167 19.12 -7.98 -6.32
N GLN A 168 18.21 -8.93 -6.49
CA GLN A 168 17.21 -8.83 -7.56
C GLN A 168 16.36 -7.56 -7.40
N GLY A 169 15.92 -7.23 -6.19
CA GLY A 169 15.22 -5.97 -5.92
C GLY A 169 16.06 -4.75 -6.28
N LEU A 170 17.32 -4.71 -5.82
CA LEU A 170 18.22 -3.59 -6.11
C LEU A 170 18.51 -3.41 -7.60
N LEU A 171 18.53 -4.49 -8.38
CA LEU A 171 18.79 -4.44 -9.81
C LEU A 171 17.53 -4.20 -10.66
N SER A 172 16.35 -4.42 -10.10
CA SER A 172 15.07 -4.24 -10.81
C SER A 172 14.60 -2.79 -10.83
N TYR A 173 14.98 -2.00 -9.85
CA TYR A 173 14.52 -0.62 -9.68
C TYR A 173 15.62 0.40 -9.97
N PRO A 174 15.27 1.64 -10.36
CA PRO A 174 16.22 2.75 -10.42
C PRO A 174 16.96 2.93 -9.09
N VAL A 175 18.24 3.28 -9.14
CA VAL A 175 19.08 3.42 -7.93
C VAL A 175 18.48 4.43 -6.94
N GLN A 176 17.91 5.53 -7.44
CA GLN A 176 17.27 6.54 -6.60
C GLN A 176 16.06 5.98 -5.84
N ALA A 177 15.27 5.14 -6.50
CA ALA A 177 14.11 4.48 -5.89
C ALA A 177 14.53 3.46 -4.83
N THR A 178 15.62 2.72 -5.04
CA THR A 178 16.10 1.75 -4.04
C THR A 178 16.49 2.41 -2.72
N GLN A 179 16.91 3.68 -2.74
CA GLN A 179 17.29 4.43 -1.55
C GLN A 179 16.09 4.90 -0.71
N VAL A 180 14.92 4.96 -1.31
CA VAL A 180 13.68 5.43 -0.66
C VAL A 180 12.58 4.37 -0.62
N MET A 181 12.89 3.14 -1.07
CA MET A 181 11.94 2.03 -1.05
C MET A 181 11.44 1.78 0.39
N MET A 182 10.12 1.68 0.60
CA MET A 182 9.56 1.48 1.94
C MET A 182 9.74 0.02 2.38
N ASN A 183 10.76 -0.23 3.17
CA ASN A 183 11.09 -1.55 3.70
C ASN A 183 10.29 -1.86 4.96
N LEU A 184 9.43 -2.86 4.89
CA LEU A 184 8.56 -3.29 5.98
C LEU A 184 8.82 -4.77 6.31
N ILE A 185 8.54 -5.17 7.54
CA ILE A 185 8.52 -6.59 7.94
C ILE A 185 7.10 -7.11 8.10
N ASP A 186 6.16 -6.20 8.35
CA ASP A 186 4.72 -6.43 8.39
C ASP A 186 3.95 -5.13 8.12
N SER A 187 2.62 -5.19 8.18
CA SER A 187 1.73 -4.05 7.97
C SER A 187 0.34 -4.32 8.58
N HIS A 188 -0.57 -3.37 8.40
CA HIS A 188 -1.98 -3.51 8.78
C HIS A 188 -2.74 -4.61 8.01
N ASP A 189 -2.19 -5.11 6.89
CA ASP A 189 -2.80 -6.14 6.05
C ASP A 189 -2.13 -7.51 6.19
N THR A 190 -1.15 -7.63 7.07
CA THR A 190 -0.42 -8.88 7.31
C THR A 190 -0.45 -9.28 8.77
N PHE A 191 -0.12 -10.52 9.07
CA PHE A 191 0.21 -10.91 10.45
C PHE A 191 1.36 -10.04 10.94
N ARG A 192 1.31 -9.65 12.22
CA ARG A 192 2.46 -9.01 12.84
C ARG A 192 3.67 -9.94 12.82
N TYR A 193 4.84 -9.38 12.60
CA TYR A 193 6.05 -10.20 12.45
C TYR A 193 6.29 -11.11 13.66
N LEU A 194 6.12 -10.60 14.88
CA LEU A 194 6.29 -11.38 16.10
C LEU A 194 5.27 -12.52 16.22
N GLU A 195 4.04 -12.35 15.73
CA GLU A 195 3.05 -13.43 15.65
C GLU A 195 3.57 -14.58 14.79
N THR A 196 4.10 -14.27 13.62
CA THR A 196 4.67 -15.29 12.71
C THR A 196 5.91 -15.97 13.28
N CYS A 197 6.59 -15.32 14.23
CA CYS A 197 7.72 -15.87 14.98
C CYS A 197 7.31 -16.70 16.20
N ASN A 198 6.01 -16.89 16.47
CA ASN A 198 5.48 -17.52 17.67
C ASN A 198 6.01 -16.86 18.98
N GLY A 199 6.13 -15.52 18.98
CA GLY A 199 6.61 -14.75 20.12
C GLY A 199 8.12 -14.76 20.35
N ASP A 200 8.91 -15.27 19.41
CA ASP A 200 10.39 -15.27 19.50
C ASP A 200 10.95 -13.86 19.24
N ILE A 201 11.18 -13.12 20.32
CA ILE A 201 11.71 -11.75 20.31
C ILE A 201 13.07 -11.68 19.59
N SER A 202 13.93 -12.70 19.72
CA SER A 202 15.25 -12.69 19.09
C SER A 202 15.16 -12.65 17.56
N LYS A 203 14.17 -13.31 16.98
CA LYS A 203 13.92 -13.25 15.54
C LYS A 203 13.45 -11.86 15.09
N LEU A 204 12.58 -11.23 15.89
CA LEU A 204 12.14 -9.86 15.63
C LEU A 204 13.33 -8.89 15.71
N GLU A 205 14.14 -8.94 16.77
CA GLU A 205 15.32 -8.09 16.94
C GLU A 205 16.31 -8.22 15.77
N MET A 206 16.54 -9.43 15.27
CA MET A 206 17.39 -9.66 14.10
C MET A 206 16.82 -9.11 12.81
N ALA A 207 15.51 -9.25 12.59
CA ALA A 207 14.84 -8.70 11.39
C ALA A 207 14.85 -7.17 11.41
N VAL A 208 14.59 -6.56 12.57
CA VAL A 208 14.62 -5.11 12.76
C VAL A 208 16.03 -4.55 12.60
N LEU A 209 17.04 -5.20 13.17
CA LEU A 209 18.44 -4.82 12.94
C LEU A 209 18.75 -4.79 11.44
N PHE A 210 18.36 -5.83 10.73
CA PHE A 210 18.57 -5.89 9.29
C PHE A 210 17.79 -4.79 8.55
N GLN A 211 16.53 -4.55 8.92
CA GLN A 211 15.65 -3.52 8.33
C GLN A 211 16.26 -2.12 8.46
N MET A 212 16.78 -1.78 9.64
CA MET A 212 17.36 -0.46 9.92
C MET A 212 18.73 -0.24 9.25
N MET A 213 19.45 -1.34 8.95
CA MET A 213 20.77 -1.28 8.31
C MET A 213 20.74 -1.47 6.80
N TYR A 214 19.60 -1.87 6.24
CA TYR A 214 19.47 -2.10 4.81
C TYR A 214 19.11 -0.79 4.07
N VAL A 215 19.50 -0.71 2.78
CA VAL A 215 19.19 0.44 1.93
C VAL A 215 17.67 0.60 1.74
N GLY A 216 17.18 1.81 1.89
CA GLY A 216 15.75 2.16 1.79
C GLY A 216 15.26 2.85 3.06
N THR A 217 13.96 3.06 3.14
CA THR A 217 13.28 3.70 4.27
C THR A 217 12.62 2.63 5.14
N PRO A 218 13.07 2.41 6.39
CA PRO A 218 12.44 1.43 7.27
C PRO A 218 11.04 1.89 7.67
N HIS A 219 10.07 0.97 7.58
CA HIS A 219 8.70 1.17 8.04
C HIS A 219 8.45 0.32 9.28
N VAL A 220 8.08 0.96 10.39
CA VAL A 220 7.69 0.28 11.63
C VAL A 220 6.17 0.33 11.75
N TRP A 221 5.53 -0.85 11.73
CA TRP A 221 4.11 -0.93 12.05
C TRP A 221 3.92 -0.70 13.54
N TYR A 222 3.02 0.23 13.91
CA TYR A 222 2.84 0.61 15.32
C TYR A 222 2.63 -0.62 16.22
N GLY A 223 3.33 -0.64 17.33
CA GLY A 223 3.26 -1.71 18.32
C GLY A 223 4.29 -2.83 18.15
N ASP A 224 4.97 -2.93 17.00
CA ASP A 224 6.08 -3.88 16.84
C ASP A 224 7.22 -3.54 17.78
N GLU A 225 7.48 -2.25 17.99
CA GLU A 225 8.51 -1.74 18.89
C GLU A 225 8.26 -2.09 20.37
N VAL A 226 7.04 -2.52 20.70
CA VAL A 226 6.67 -3.00 22.03
C VAL A 226 6.21 -4.46 22.02
N GLY A 227 6.47 -5.18 20.95
CA GLY A 227 6.23 -6.62 20.85
C GLY A 227 4.74 -6.99 20.83
N MET A 228 3.90 -6.19 20.17
CA MET A 228 2.51 -6.57 19.93
C MET A 228 2.44 -7.75 18.96
N MET A 229 1.55 -8.68 19.24
CA MET A 229 1.21 -9.80 18.38
C MET A 229 -0.18 -9.59 17.76
N GLY A 230 -0.47 -10.25 16.65
CA GLY A 230 -1.77 -10.22 16.00
C GLY A 230 -1.77 -10.98 14.68
N GLY A 231 -2.84 -11.73 14.45
CA GLY A 231 -3.07 -12.54 13.26
C GLY A 231 -3.62 -11.75 12.08
N HIS A 232 -4.54 -12.36 11.34
CA HIS A 232 -5.23 -11.70 10.22
C HIS A 232 -6.01 -10.46 10.66
N ASP A 233 -6.18 -9.51 9.73
CA ASP A 233 -7.12 -8.41 9.89
C ASP A 233 -8.50 -8.92 10.40
N PRO A 234 -9.08 -8.26 11.42
CA PRO A 234 -8.64 -7.04 12.10
C PRO A 234 -7.68 -7.24 13.28
N ASP A 235 -7.22 -8.46 13.56
CA ASP A 235 -6.46 -8.79 14.77
C ASP A 235 -5.08 -8.11 14.80
N CYS A 236 -4.41 -7.95 13.64
CA CYS A 236 -3.17 -7.18 13.53
C CYS A 236 -3.33 -5.67 13.83
N ARG A 237 -4.57 -5.16 13.86
CA ARG A 237 -4.92 -3.74 14.05
C ARG A 237 -5.43 -3.44 15.48
N ARG A 238 -5.09 -4.26 16.47
CA ARG A 238 -5.43 -4.01 17.88
C ARG A 238 -4.93 -2.64 18.33
N PRO A 239 -5.63 -1.96 19.28
CA PRO A 239 -5.14 -0.72 19.88
C PRO A 239 -3.73 -0.88 20.45
N PHE A 240 -2.93 0.20 20.40
CA PHE A 240 -1.57 0.20 20.93
C PHE A 240 -1.57 -0.16 22.43
N ASP A 241 -0.61 -1.01 22.85
CA ASP A 241 -0.44 -1.42 24.24
C ASP A 241 0.28 -0.33 25.04
N TRP A 242 -0.48 0.59 25.63
CA TRP A 242 0.05 1.67 26.47
C TRP A 242 0.61 1.19 27.80
N ASN A 243 0.36 -0.07 28.20
CA ASN A 243 0.89 -0.63 29.44
C ASN A 243 2.22 -1.36 29.25
N TYR A 244 2.82 -1.30 28.06
CA TYR A 244 4.08 -1.97 27.72
C TYR A 244 5.22 -1.68 28.73
N SER A 245 5.20 -0.51 29.39
CA SER A 245 6.21 -0.11 30.37
C SER A 245 6.24 -0.97 31.64
N GLN A 246 5.19 -1.77 31.87
CA GLN A 246 5.11 -2.70 32.99
C GLN A 246 5.81 -4.05 32.70
N ASP A 247 6.17 -4.29 31.42
CA ASP A 247 6.83 -5.50 30.97
C ASP A 247 8.29 -5.21 30.60
N PRO A 248 9.29 -5.73 31.35
CA PRO A 248 10.70 -5.49 31.06
C PRO A 248 11.14 -5.95 29.66
N ILE A 249 10.51 -6.99 29.09
CA ILE A 249 10.83 -7.50 27.77
C ILE A 249 10.38 -6.48 26.70
N LYS A 250 9.18 -5.94 26.83
CA LYS A 250 8.64 -4.91 25.93
C LYS A 250 9.46 -3.62 25.99
N VAL A 251 9.85 -3.21 27.19
CA VAL A 251 10.75 -2.06 27.39
C VAL A 251 12.12 -2.29 26.76
N SER A 252 12.69 -3.49 26.91
CA SER A 252 13.95 -3.86 26.27
C SER A 252 13.87 -3.79 24.74
N LEU A 253 12.80 -4.33 24.17
CA LEU A 253 12.56 -4.30 22.73
C LEU A 253 12.38 -2.87 22.22
N GLN A 254 11.62 -2.01 22.92
CA GLN A 254 11.50 -0.60 22.53
C GLN A 254 12.86 0.12 22.56
N ASN A 255 13.69 -0.19 23.57
CA ASN A 255 15.05 0.37 23.64
C ASN A 255 15.95 -0.14 22.51
N HIS A 256 15.74 -1.38 22.03
CA HIS A 256 16.42 -1.90 20.86
C HIS A 256 16.08 -1.06 19.61
N TYR A 257 14.80 -0.84 19.31
CA TYR A 257 14.37 0.04 18.22
C TYR A 257 14.94 1.45 18.34
N LYS A 258 14.85 2.08 19.53
CA LYS A 258 15.39 3.42 19.76
C LYS A 258 16.88 3.53 19.46
N LYS A 259 17.66 2.51 19.82
CA LYS A 259 19.11 2.48 19.55
C LYS A 259 19.44 2.31 18.06
N LEU A 260 18.59 1.65 17.31
CA LEU A 260 18.80 1.44 15.87
C LEU A 260 18.37 2.64 15.02
N ILE A 261 17.42 3.45 15.52
CA ILE A 261 16.93 4.66 14.85
C ILE A 261 17.90 5.85 15.04
N GLN A 262 18.68 5.86 16.13
CA GLN A 262 19.69 6.89 16.42
C GLN A 262 20.96 6.75 15.57
#